data_11492f20cbb86d33014c817685b700e1
#
_entry.id   11492f20cbb86d33014c817685b700e1
#
_cell.length_a   1.000
_cell.length_b   1.000
_cell.length_c   1.000
_cell.angle_alpha   90.00
_cell.angle_beta   90.00
_cell.angle_gamma   90.00
#
_symmetry.space_group_name_H-M   'P 1'
#
loop_
_entity.id
_entity.type
_entity.pdbx_description
1 polymer ?
#
loop_
_entity_poly.entity_id
_entity_poly.type
_entity_poly.pdbx_seq_one_letter_code
_entity_poly.pdbx_strand_id
1 'polypeptide(L)'
;VVVLGVFLFLQYNSFIIAYAQAYISPGNVNPQNIIVDPNASLAVDPAPKLIIPKINVDVPVDYNAKPDYDSQMAAMTRSVAYFGVAGANSRPGQMGNTPMAGHSSNDFTDTGAVKFVFARLDQLQKGDIFYLNYEGTRYTYNVSDIMVVKPNEVSKLQLGYDKPYATLITCTPLGTAEKRLLVVGEQISPSPSKANAAPTQETASPSN
;
A
#
# COMPACT_ATOMS: atom_id res chain seq x y z
N VAL A 1 -6.36 1.19 -42.99
CA VAL A 1 -7.29 0.85 -41.88
C VAL A 1 -6.78 -0.32 -41.07
N VAL A 2 -6.37 -1.47 -41.70
CA VAL A 2 -5.88 -2.66 -40.97
C VAL A 2 -4.61 -2.37 -40.15
N VAL A 3 -3.62 -1.68 -40.75
CA VAL A 3 -2.36 -1.32 -40.06
C VAL A 3 -2.59 -0.42 -38.86
N LEU A 4 -3.49 0.56 -38.99
CA LEU A 4 -3.87 1.43 -37.85
C LEU A 4 -4.61 0.64 -36.78
N GLY A 5 -5.48 -0.30 -37.16
CA GLY A 5 -6.17 -1.18 -36.23
C GLY A 5 -5.22 -2.10 -35.46
N VAL A 6 -4.25 -2.69 -36.13
CA VAL A 6 -3.19 -3.51 -35.50
C VAL A 6 -2.31 -2.66 -34.59
N PHE A 7 -1.93 -1.45 -34.99
CA PHE A 7 -1.13 -0.54 -34.19
C PHE A 7 -1.89 -0.12 -32.91
N LEU A 8 -3.15 0.27 -33.04
CA LEU A 8 -4.00 0.61 -31.90
C LEU A 8 -4.21 -0.61 -30.99
N PHE A 9 -4.45 -1.80 -31.54
CA PHE A 9 -4.57 -3.03 -30.78
C PHE A 9 -3.29 -3.34 -30.00
N LEU A 10 -2.12 -3.20 -30.60
CA LEU A 10 -0.84 -3.41 -29.93
C LEU A 10 -0.57 -2.36 -28.84
N GLN A 11 -0.97 -1.12 -29.05
CA GLN A 11 -0.83 -0.06 -28.05
C GLN A 11 -1.83 -0.17 -26.88
N TYR A 12 -3.09 -0.56 -27.17
CA TYR A 12 -4.14 -0.69 -26.16
C TYR A 12 -4.23 -2.09 -25.55
N ASN A 13 -3.62 -3.11 -26.16
CA ASN A 13 -3.64 -4.47 -25.66
C ASN A 13 -2.99 -4.60 -24.26
N SER A 14 -1.95 -3.81 -23.99
CA SER A 14 -1.31 -3.74 -22.67
C SER A 14 -2.29 -3.26 -21.58
N PHE A 15 -3.13 -2.27 -21.88
CA PHE A 15 -4.15 -1.79 -20.95
C PHE A 15 -5.25 -2.83 -20.73
N ILE A 16 -5.72 -3.46 -21.80
CA ILE A 16 -6.78 -4.47 -21.73
C ILE A 16 -6.29 -5.70 -20.95
N ILE A 17 -5.06 -6.14 -21.21
CA ILE A 17 -4.47 -7.28 -20.52
C ILE A 17 -4.19 -6.92 -19.05
N ALA A 18 -3.65 -5.74 -18.76
CA ALA A 18 -3.42 -5.27 -17.40
C ALA A 18 -4.75 -5.19 -16.62
N TYR A 19 -5.78 -4.65 -17.24
CA TYR A 19 -7.13 -4.58 -16.68
C TYR A 19 -7.72 -5.97 -16.47
N ALA A 20 -7.60 -6.86 -17.45
CA ALA A 20 -8.08 -8.24 -17.33
C ALA A 20 -7.31 -9.02 -16.23
N GLN A 21 -6.00 -8.88 -16.17
CA GLN A 21 -5.17 -9.53 -15.12
C GLN A 21 -5.47 -8.99 -13.72
N ALA A 22 -5.70 -7.69 -13.57
CA ALA A 22 -6.14 -7.10 -12.31
C ALA A 22 -7.49 -7.67 -11.83
N TYR A 23 -8.35 -8.11 -12.74
CA TYR A 23 -9.62 -8.76 -12.42
C TYR A 23 -9.52 -10.28 -12.27
N ILE A 24 -8.61 -10.95 -13.00
CA ILE A 24 -8.50 -12.42 -13.05
C ILE A 24 -7.52 -12.94 -11.99
N SER A 25 -6.50 -12.18 -11.66
CA SER A 25 -5.44 -12.57 -10.71
C SER A 25 -5.20 -11.49 -9.65
N PRO A 26 -6.19 -11.13 -8.85
CA PRO A 26 -6.00 -10.19 -7.77
C PRO A 26 -5.49 -10.93 -6.55
N GLY A 27 -4.21 -11.13 -6.33
CA GLY A 27 -3.66 -11.75 -5.11
C GLY A 27 -4.52 -12.86 -4.44
N ASN A 28 -3.90 -13.92 -3.99
CA ASN A 28 -4.59 -15.08 -3.38
C ASN A 28 -5.12 -14.77 -1.98
N VAL A 29 -6.33 -14.24 -1.84
CA VAL A 29 -7.04 -14.25 -0.55
C VAL A 29 -8.28 -15.10 -0.65
N ASN A 30 -8.43 -16.03 0.26
CA ASN A 30 -9.72 -16.65 0.52
C ASN A 30 -10.49 -15.76 1.51
N PRO A 31 -11.45 -14.94 1.06
CA PRO A 31 -12.16 -14.00 1.93
C PRO A 31 -12.97 -14.69 3.03
N GLN A 32 -13.21 -16.00 2.91
CA GLN A 32 -13.96 -16.78 3.90
C GLN A 32 -13.16 -17.04 5.19
N ASN A 33 -11.84 -16.85 5.19
CA ASN A 33 -11.00 -17.11 6.36
C ASN A 33 -10.60 -15.84 7.13
N ILE A 34 -11.02 -14.66 6.70
CA ILE A 34 -10.74 -13.42 7.42
C ILE A 34 -11.93 -13.12 8.34
N ILE A 35 -11.98 -13.82 9.47
CA ILE A 35 -12.92 -13.51 10.55
C ILE A 35 -12.30 -12.36 11.34
N VAL A 36 -12.92 -11.19 11.24
CA VAL A 36 -12.55 -10.02 12.02
C VAL A 36 -13.37 -10.04 13.30
N ASP A 37 -12.88 -10.72 14.31
CA ASP A 37 -13.30 -10.43 15.68
C ASP A 37 -12.29 -9.40 16.23
N PRO A 38 -12.72 -8.16 16.52
CA PRO A 38 -11.86 -7.15 17.11
C PRO A 38 -11.25 -7.56 18.45
N ASN A 39 -11.84 -8.58 19.12
CA ASN A 39 -11.42 -9.10 20.41
C ASN A 39 -10.69 -10.45 20.30
N ALA A 40 -10.56 -11.02 19.12
CA ALA A 40 -9.83 -12.28 18.92
C ALA A 40 -8.32 -12.10 19.18
N SER A 41 -7.66 -13.20 19.49
CA SER A 41 -6.18 -13.21 19.53
C SER A 41 -5.63 -12.74 18.18
N LEU A 42 -4.86 -11.67 18.22
CA LEU A 42 -4.27 -11.05 17.03
C LEU A 42 -2.94 -11.69 16.63
N ALA A 43 -2.57 -12.79 17.30
CA ALA A 43 -1.36 -13.52 16.99
C ALA A 43 -1.48 -14.20 15.62
N VAL A 44 -0.54 -13.84 14.73
CA VAL A 44 -0.46 -14.33 13.36
C VAL A 44 0.99 -14.71 13.03
N ASP A 45 1.20 -15.30 11.86
CA ASP A 45 2.55 -15.51 11.34
C ASP A 45 3.34 -14.18 11.38
N PRO A 46 4.58 -14.17 11.90
CA PRO A 46 5.39 -12.95 12.00
C PRO A 46 5.80 -12.36 10.65
N ALA A 47 5.65 -13.09 9.54
CA ALA A 47 5.96 -12.57 8.21
C ALA A 47 5.10 -11.35 7.88
N PRO A 48 5.71 -10.21 7.50
CA PRO A 48 4.97 -8.99 7.23
C PRO A 48 4.07 -9.15 5.99
N LYS A 49 2.79 -8.81 6.13
CA LYS A 49 1.79 -8.92 5.06
C LYS A 49 0.82 -7.75 5.06
N LEU A 50 0.38 -7.38 3.87
CA LEU A 50 -0.80 -6.53 3.64
C LEU A 50 -1.93 -7.38 3.07
N ILE A 51 -3.12 -7.27 3.68
CA ILE A 51 -4.33 -7.97 3.25
C ILE A 51 -5.45 -6.96 3.05
N ILE A 52 -6.03 -6.92 1.84
CA ILE A 52 -7.17 -6.06 1.50
C ILE A 52 -8.27 -6.93 0.89
N PRO A 53 -9.21 -7.46 1.69
CA PRO A 53 -10.19 -8.44 1.22
C PRO A 53 -11.05 -7.95 0.05
N LYS A 54 -11.52 -6.71 0.10
CA LYS A 54 -12.43 -6.14 -0.89
C LYS A 54 -11.87 -6.18 -2.32
N ILE A 55 -10.55 -6.02 -2.47
CA ILE A 55 -9.90 -6.06 -3.77
C ILE A 55 -9.00 -7.29 -3.96
N ASN A 56 -9.14 -8.27 -3.06
CA ASN A 56 -8.47 -9.57 -3.08
C ASN A 56 -6.92 -9.44 -3.13
N VAL A 57 -6.35 -8.65 -2.23
CA VAL A 57 -4.89 -8.48 -2.05
C VAL A 57 -4.44 -9.23 -0.81
N ASP A 58 -3.45 -10.11 -0.96
CA ASP A 58 -2.68 -10.75 0.13
C ASP A 58 -1.22 -10.86 -0.34
N VAL A 59 -0.37 -9.95 0.12
CA VAL A 59 0.99 -9.80 -0.39
C VAL A 59 1.97 -9.48 0.74
N PRO A 60 3.25 -9.87 0.59
CA PRO A 60 4.29 -9.48 1.52
C PRO A 60 4.47 -7.95 1.56
N VAL A 61 4.98 -7.46 2.69
CA VAL A 61 5.44 -6.07 2.85
C VAL A 61 6.93 -6.06 3.13
N ASP A 62 7.70 -5.29 2.35
CA ASP A 62 9.11 -5.05 2.61
C ASP A 62 9.29 -3.77 3.44
N TYR A 63 9.51 -3.93 4.74
CA TYR A 63 9.77 -2.83 5.66
C TYR A 63 11.22 -2.31 5.62
N ASN A 64 12.13 -2.97 4.89
CA ASN A 64 13.52 -2.56 4.75
C ASN A 64 13.73 -1.66 3.52
N ALA A 65 12.71 -1.50 2.67
CA ALA A 65 12.77 -0.61 1.52
C ALA A 65 13.05 0.83 1.99
N LYS A 66 14.06 1.46 1.38
CA LYS A 66 14.37 2.88 1.58
C LYS A 66 13.46 3.75 0.70
N PRO A 67 13.26 5.02 1.02
CA PRO A 67 12.36 5.90 0.25
C PRO A 67 12.98 6.41 -1.07
N ASP A 68 14.13 5.89 -1.47
CA ASP A 68 14.74 6.18 -2.78
C ASP A 68 14.12 5.32 -3.89
N TYR A 69 14.24 5.80 -5.14
CA TYR A 69 13.61 5.17 -6.30
C TYR A 69 14.04 3.71 -6.50
N ASP A 70 15.36 3.45 -6.47
CA ASP A 70 15.89 2.12 -6.80
C ASP A 70 15.47 1.07 -5.76
N SER A 71 15.55 1.43 -4.48
CA SER A 71 15.10 0.57 -3.38
C SER A 71 13.61 0.27 -3.46
N GLN A 72 12.78 1.28 -3.77
CA GLN A 72 11.34 1.10 -3.93
C GLN A 72 11.02 0.18 -5.11
N MET A 73 11.64 0.41 -6.28
CA MET A 73 11.43 -0.43 -7.46
C MET A 73 11.85 -1.87 -7.21
N ALA A 74 13.01 -2.10 -6.57
CA ALA A 74 13.48 -3.44 -6.23
C ALA A 74 12.52 -4.17 -5.27
N ALA A 75 12.00 -3.50 -4.25
CA ALA A 75 11.04 -4.08 -3.31
C ALA A 75 9.71 -4.41 -4.00
N MET A 76 9.21 -3.51 -4.85
CA MET A 76 7.92 -3.65 -5.53
C MET A 76 7.88 -4.71 -6.64
N THR A 77 8.99 -5.40 -6.92
CA THR A 77 8.96 -6.59 -7.80
C THR A 77 8.26 -7.79 -7.15
N ARG A 78 8.24 -7.89 -5.81
CA ARG A 78 7.76 -9.07 -5.06
C ARG A 78 6.91 -8.75 -3.82
N SER A 79 6.79 -7.49 -3.44
CA SER A 79 6.12 -7.05 -2.22
C SER A 79 5.50 -5.67 -2.40
N VAL A 80 4.71 -5.24 -1.44
CA VAL A 80 4.44 -3.82 -1.22
C VAL A 80 5.63 -3.24 -0.45
N ALA A 81 6.09 -2.06 -0.82
CA ALA A 81 7.24 -1.42 -0.22
C ALA A 81 6.84 -0.41 0.86
N TYR A 82 7.44 -0.48 2.03
CA TYR A 82 7.35 0.58 3.01
C TYR A 82 8.03 1.86 2.47
N PHE A 83 7.32 2.99 2.58
CA PHE A 83 7.78 4.29 2.07
C PHE A 83 7.95 5.29 3.22
N GLY A 84 8.83 4.97 4.17
CA GLY A 84 9.07 5.81 5.34
C GLY A 84 9.82 7.09 5.00
N VAL A 85 9.18 8.23 5.23
CA VAL A 85 9.74 9.57 5.02
C VAL A 85 9.64 10.41 6.28
N ALA A 86 10.37 11.51 6.35
CA ALA A 86 10.32 12.41 7.51
C ALA A 86 8.88 12.83 7.83
N GLY A 87 8.45 12.65 9.08
CA GLY A 87 7.09 12.92 9.53
C GLY A 87 6.04 11.87 9.17
N ALA A 88 6.43 10.77 8.47
CA ALA A 88 5.59 9.63 8.14
C ALA A 88 6.47 8.37 8.07
N ASN A 89 7.00 7.94 9.21
CA ASN A 89 7.96 6.83 9.32
C ASN A 89 7.62 5.85 10.44
N SER A 90 6.38 5.83 10.88
CA SER A 90 5.90 4.89 11.89
C SER A 90 5.79 3.46 11.35
N ARG A 91 5.73 2.49 12.26
CA ARG A 91 5.43 1.09 11.98
C ARG A 91 4.00 0.76 12.44
N PRO A 92 3.40 -0.34 11.96
CA PRO A 92 2.08 -0.75 12.45
C PRO A 92 2.02 -0.77 13.98
N GLY A 93 0.96 -0.20 14.55
CA GLY A 93 0.78 -0.07 16.00
C GLY A 93 1.42 1.16 16.64
N GLN A 94 2.31 1.87 15.95
CA GLN A 94 2.90 3.11 16.44
C GLN A 94 2.04 4.32 16.06
N MET A 95 2.03 5.35 16.90
CA MET A 95 1.43 6.64 16.57
C MET A 95 2.11 7.26 15.35
N GLY A 96 1.35 7.88 14.48
CA GLY A 96 1.80 8.43 13.21
C GLY A 96 1.44 7.56 12.02
N ASN A 97 2.05 7.78 10.87
CA ASN A 97 1.68 7.15 9.61
C ASN A 97 2.70 6.08 9.17
N THR A 98 2.19 4.96 8.71
CA THR A 98 2.93 3.85 8.07
C THR A 98 2.62 3.85 6.57
N PRO A 99 3.38 4.58 5.73
CA PRO A 99 3.10 4.62 4.30
C PRO A 99 3.65 3.39 3.58
N MET A 100 2.87 2.89 2.61
CA MET A 100 3.22 1.73 1.79
C MET A 100 2.91 1.98 0.33
N ALA A 101 3.90 1.75 -0.53
CA ALA A 101 3.79 1.93 -1.97
C ALA A 101 3.65 0.59 -2.69
N GLY A 102 2.81 0.57 -3.71
CA GLY A 102 2.64 -0.57 -4.60
C GLY A 102 2.22 -0.14 -6.00
N HIS A 103 2.53 -0.97 -6.99
CA HIS A 103 2.18 -0.70 -8.37
C HIS A 103 0.66 -0.78 -8.63
N SER A 104 0.12 0.15 -9.39
CA SER A 104 -1.22 0.02 -10.01
C SER A 104 -1.15 -0.71 -11.35
N SER A 105 -0.06 -0.45 -12.08
CA SER A 105 0.32 -1.10 -13.33
C SER A 105 1.82 -0.96 -13.49
N ASN A 106 2.45 -1.88 -14.17
CA ASN A 106 3.87 -1.75 -14.46
C ASN A 106 4.15 -2.06 -15.92
N ASP A 107 5.40 -1.84 -16.35
CA ASP A 107 5.83 -2.11 -17.71
C ASP A 107 5.47 -3.56 -18.11
N PHE A 108 5.16 -3.72 -19.39
CA PHE A 108 4.81 -5.01 -19.97
C PHE A 108 5.92 -6.06 -19.81
N THR A 109 7.15 -5.61 -19.71
CA THR A 109 8.33 -6.45 -19.51
C THR A 109 8.56 -6.83 -18.05
N ASP A 110 7.88 -6.21 -17.10
CA ASP A 110 7.99 -6.57 -15.70
C ASP A 110 7.30 -7.92 -15.44
N THR A 111 8.07 -8.89 -14.98
CA THR A 111 7.60 -10.22 -14.58
C THR A 111 7.25 -10.30 -13.10
N GLY A 112 7.29 -9.17 -12.36
CA GLY A 112 7.02 -9.10 -10.94
C GLY A 112 5.65 -9.65 -10.55
N ALA A 113 5.61 -10.45 -9.48
CA ALA A 113 4.39 -11.12 -9.03
C ALA A 113 3.30 -10.13 -8.55
N VAL A 114 3.69 -8.94 -8.11
CA VAL A 114 2.81 -7.94 -7.49
C VAL A 114 2.64 -6.66 -8.32
N LYS A 115 2.95 -6.72 -9.62
CA LYS A 115 2.91 -5.56 -10.52
C LYS A 115 1.55 -4.88 -10.66
N PHE A 116 0.47 -5.52 -10.25
CA PHE A 116 -0.90 -5.00 -10.27
C PHE A 116 -1.55 -4.97 -8.88
N VAL A 117 -0.74 -5.07 -7.83
CA VAL A 117 -1.24 -5.22 -6.46
C VAL A 117 -2.27 -4.15 -6.08
N PHE A 118 -2.08 -2.93 -6.52
CA PHE A 118 -2.96 -1.80 -6.26
C PHE A 118 -3.74 -1.29 -7.49
N ALA A 119 -3.86 -2.12 -8.54
CA ALA A 119 -4.63 -1.75 -9.74
C ALA A 119 -6.10 -1.42 -9.44
N ARG A 120 -6.65 -1.98 -8.35
CA ARG A 120 -8.04 -1.80 -7.92
C ARG A 120 -8.16 -0.99 -6.62
N LEU A 121 -7.10 -0.29 -6.21
CA LEU A 121 -7.10 0.47 -4.95
C LEU A 121 -8.15 1.58 -4.94
N ASP A 122 -8.52 2.09 -6.11
CA ASP A 122 -9.58 3.08 -6.33
C ASP A 122 -10.99 2.57 -6.01
N GLN A 123 -11.18 1.25 -5.84
CA GLN A 123 -12.45 0.66 -5.44
C GLN A 123 -12.69 0.70 -3.93
N LEU A 124 -11.66 1.04 -3.14
CA LEU A 124 -11.84 1.21 -1.72
C LEU A 124 -12.64 2.48 -1.42
N GLN A 125 -13.41 2.42 -0.33
CA GLN A 125 -14.25 3.48 0.17
C GLN A 125 -14.03 3.69 1.67
N LYS A 126 -14.37 4.86 2.19
CA LYS A 126 -14.37 5.11 3.63
C LYS A 126 -15.23 4.07 4.34
N GLY A 127 -14.69 3.48 5.39
CA GLY A 127 -15.31 2.37 6.12
C GLY A 127 -14.81 0.97 5.71
N ASP A 128 -14.14 0.83 4.56
CA ASP A 128 -13.54 -0.47 4.18
C ASP A 128 -12.37 -0.83 5.10
N ILE A 129 -12.11 -2.12 5.20
CA ILE A 129 -11.11 -2.67 6.11
C ILE A 129 -9.92 -3.24 5.34
N PHE A 130 -8.72 -2.97 5.84
CA PHE A 130 -7.51 -3.69 5.46
C PHE A 130 -6.68 -4.05 6.70
N TYR A 131 -5.76 -4.99 6.51
CA TYR A 131 -4.96 -5.54 7.60
C TYR A 131 -3.47 -5.45 7.29
N LEU A 132 -2.67 -5.19 8.32
CA LEU A 132 -1.23 -5.34 8.31
C LEU A 132 -0.85 -6.39 9.35
N ASN A 133 -0.19 -7.46 8.92
CA ASN A 133 0.52 -8.34 9.84
C ASN A 133 1.94 -7.81 10.00
N TYR A 134 2.36 -7.60 11.23
CA TYR A 134 3.70 -7.08 11.54
C TYR A 134 4.14 -7.63 12.90
N GLU A 135 5.34 -8.21 12.95
CA GLU A 135 5.93 -8.79 14.17
C GLU A 135 4.98 -9.71 14.94
N GLY A 136 4.29 -10.61 14.22
CA GLY A 136 3.36 -11.59 14.81
C GLY A 136 2.01 -11.02 15.25
N THR A 137 1.75 -9.75 15.01
CA THR A 137 0.48 -9.09 15.36
C THR A 137 -0.27 -8.65 14.11
N ARG A 138 -1.59 -8.85 14.10
CA ARG A 138 -2.49 -8.30 13.07
C ARG A 138 -3.04 -6.96 13.50
N TYR A 139 -2.76 -5.94 12.71
CA TYR A 139 -3.31 -4.60 12.86
C TYR A 139 -4.45 -4.41 11.86
N THR A 140 -5.58 -3.94 12.32
CA THR A 140 -6.79 -3.69 11.52
C THR A 140 -6.94 -2.20 11.33
N TYR A 141 -7.11 -1.79 10.08
CA TYR A 141 -7.28 -0.39 9.69
C TYR A 141 -8.64 -0.21 9.01
N ASN A 142 -9.33 0.86 9.38
CA ASN A 142 -10.55 1.31 8.72
C ASN A 142 -10.20 2.49 7.81
N VAL A 143 -10.56 2.43 6.54
CA VAL A 143 -10.32 3.53 5.59
C VAL A 143 -11.05 4.79 6.06
N SER A 144 -10.29 5.80 6.43
CA SER A 144 -10.77 7.08 6.95
C SER A 144 -10.77 8.19 5.90
N ASP A 145 -9.81 8.15 4.96
CA ASP A 145 -9.72 9.15 3.89
C ASP A 145 -9.14 8.58 2.60
N ILE A 146 -9.49 9.23 1.48
CA ILE A 146 -9.01 8.88 0.14
C ILE A 146 -8.75 10.18 -0.60
N MET A 147 -7.56 10.33 -1.15
CA MET A 147 -7.17 11.55 -1.85
C MET A 147 -6.29 11.27 -3.06
N VAL A 148 -6.36 12.13 -4.05
CA VAL A 148 -5.48 12.13 -5.23
C VAL A 148 -4.57 13.34 -5.15
N VAL A 149 -3.25 13.10 -5.17
CA VAL A 149 -2.22 14.11 -4.98
C VAL A 149 -1.19 14.07 -6.11
N LYS A 150 -0.39 15.11 -6.24
CA LYS A 150 0.78 15.12 -7.15
C LYS A 150 1.91 14.26 -6.57
N PRO A 151 2.80 13.71 -7.40
CA PRO A 151 3.92 12.88 -6.93
C PRO A 151 4.86 13.55 -5.93
N ASN A 152 4.98 14.87 -5.97
CA ASN A 152 5.84 15.67 -5.10
C ASN A 152 5.15 16.14 -3.80
N GLU A 153 3.86 15.88 -3.62
CA GLU A 153 3.11 16.27 -2.42
C GLU A 153 3.31 15.27 -1.26
N VAL A 154 4.57 14.92 -0.97
CA VAL A 154 4.95 13.97 0.08
C VAL A 154 4.48 14.41 1.47
N SER A 155 4.34 15.71 1.70
CA SER A 155 3.79 16.28 2.94
C SER A 155 2.37 15.79 3.28
N LYS A 156 1.62 15.33 2.29
CA LYS A 156 0.29 14.71 2.49
C LYS A 156 0.34 13.39 3.26
N LEU A 157 1.52 12.79 3.41
CA LEU A 157 1.73 11.60 4.26
C LEU A 157 1.91 11.96 5.74
N GLN A 158 2.16 13.22 6.07
CA GLN A 158 2.38 13.70 7.44
C GLN A 158 1.02 13.94 8.13
N LEU A 159 0.42 12.86 8.66
CA LEU A 159 -0.92 12.88 9.25
C LEU A 159 -0.93 13.25 10.75
N GLY A 160 0.25 13.59 11.32
CA GLY A 160 0.41 13.81 12.76
C GLY A 160 0.68 12.52 13.53
N TYR A 161 0.75 12.62 14.86
CA TYR A 161 1.08 11.52 15.76
C TYR A 161 0.02 11.33 16.85
N ASP A 162 -1.21 11.71 16.57
CA ASP A 162 -2.35 11.58 17.49
C ASP A 162 -2.98 10.19 17.44
N LYS A 163 -2.82 9.49 16.32
CA LYS A 163 -3.35 8.15 16.08
C LYS A 163 -2.37 7.33 15.23
N PRO A 164 -2.47 5.98 15.26
CA PRO A 164 -1.78 5.14 14.29
C PRO A 164 -2.55 5.12 12.97
N TYR A 165 -1.87 5.55 11.91
CA TYR A 165 -2.38 5.51 10.54
C TYR A 165 -1.55 4.57 9.68
N ALA A 166 -2.15 4.08 8.60
CA ALA A 166 -1.44 3.48 7.48
C ALA A 166 -1.95 4.06 6.18
N THR A 167 -1.05 4.39 5.25
CA THR A 167 -1.41 4.96 3.95
C THR A 167 -0.95 4.04 2.83
N LEU A 168 -1.89 3.58 2.01
CA LEU A 168 -1.61 2.83 0.79
C LEU A 168 -1.44 3.81 -0.37
N ILE A 169 -0.35 3.68 -1.13
CA ILE A 169 0.08 4.64 -2.16
C ILE A 169 0.22 3.91 -3.48
N THR A 170 -0.43 4.43 -4.52
CA THR A 170 -0.27 3.91 -5.88
C THR A 170 -0.32 5.02 -6.93
N CYS A 171 0.08 4.70 -8.15
CA CYS A 171 -0.07 5.59 -9.30
C CYS A 171 -1.53 5.65 -9.77
N THR A 172 -1.97 6.81 -10.24
CA THR A 172 -3.29 7.03 -10.83
C THR A 172 -3.23 8.14 -11.90
N PRO A 173 -4.07 8.08 -12.98
CA PRO A 173 -4.93 6.98 -13.39
C PRO A 173 -4.16 5.70 -13.71
N LEU A 174 -4.87 4.56 -13.72
CA LEU A 174 -4.30 3.26 -14.08
C LEU A 174 -3.54 3.35 -15.42
N GLY A 175 -2.32 2.80 -15.47
CA GLY A 175 -1.46 2.87 -16.65
C GLY A 175 -0.69 4.17 -16.82
N THR A 176 -0.78 5.10 -15.87
CA THR A 176 -0.03 6.34 -15.84
C THR A 176 0.74 6.51 -14.54
N ALA A 177 1.64 7.51 -14.51
CA ALA A 177 2.33 7.91 -13.28
C ALA A 177 2.08 9.41 -12.95
N GLU A 178 0.99 9.98 -13.47
CA GLU A 178 0.71 11.41 -13.38
C GLU A 178 0.46 11.88 -11.95
N LYS A 179 -0.30 11.09 -11.20
CA LYS A 179 -0.71 11.39 -9.82
C LYS A 179 -0.51 10.19 -8.92
N ARG A 180 -0.78 10.39 -7.63
CA ARG A 180 -0.81 9.32 -6.62
C ARG A 180 -2.18 9.26 -5.99
N LEU A 181 -2.74 8.06 -5.90
CA LEU A 181 -3.87 7.75 -5.06
C LEU A 181 -3.35 7.37 -3.68
N LEU A 182 -3.85 8.04 -2.65
CA LEU A 182 -3.58 7.75 -1.25
C LEU A 182 -4.87 7.24 -0.61
N VAL A 183 -4.82 6.05 -0.02
CA VAL A 183 -5.90 5.51 0.80
C VAL A 183 -5.39 5.45 2.23
N VAL A 184 -5.95 6.28 3.10
CA VAL A 184 -5.57 6.41 4.51
C VAL A 184 -6.48 5.55 5.36
N GLY A 185 -5.90 4.69 6.19
CA GLY A 185 -6.61 3.94 7.21
C GLY A 185 -6.19 4.35 8.61
N GLU A 186 -7.17 4.45 9.51
CA GLU A 186 -6.95 4.62 10.94
C GLU A 186 -7.00 3.24 11.61
N GLN A 187 -6.06 2.93 12.49
CA GLN A 187 -6.03 1.65 13.21
C GLN A 187 -7.19 1.57 14.19
N ILE A 188 -7.93 0.47 14.10
CA ILE A 188 -9.05 0.17 15.01
C ILE A 188 -8.77 -1.03 15.93
N SER A 189 -7.83 -1.90 15.56
CA SER A 189 -7.44 -3.05 16.38
C SER A 189 -5.97 -3.43 16.12
N PRO A 190 -5.22 -3.85 17.16
CA PRO A 190 -5.52 -3.65 18.58
C PRO A 190 -5.75 -2.17 18.89
N SER A 191 -6.49 -1.90 19.96
CA SER A 191 -6.74 -0.51 20.38
C SER A 191 -5.43 0.23 20.59
N PRO A 192 -5.24 1.42 19.99
CA PRO A 192 -4.00 2.18 20.15
C PRO A 192 -3.73 2.44 21.63
N SER A 193 -2.64 1.90 22.16
CA SER A 193 -2.22 2.24 23.52
C SER A 193 -1.35 3.50 23.46
N LYS A 194 -1.48 4.38 24.46
CA LYS A 194 -0.62 5.56 24.60
C LYS A 194 0.88 5.23 24.77
N ALA A 195 1.21 3.95 24.95
CA ALA A 195 2.57 3.46 25.14
C ALA A 195 3.37 3.31 23.84
N ASN A 196 2.71 3.31 22.68
CA ASN A 196 3.38 3.20 21.38
C ASN A 196 3.74 4.58 20.85
N ALA A 197 4.65 5.29 21.52
CA ALA A 197 5.15 6.57 21.04
C ALA A 197 5.82 6.43 19.65
N ALA A 198 5.68 7.47 18.84
CA ALA A 198 6.39 7.56 17.55
C ALA A 198 7.91 7.45 17.77
N PRO A 199 8.66 6.90 16.79
CA PRO A 199 10.11 6.87 16.87
C PRO A 199 10.64 8.30 17.01
N THR A 200 11.53 8.50 17.97
CA THR A 200 12.19 9.80 18.19
C THR A 200 12.96 10.17 16.93
N GLN A 201 12.63 11.32 16.33
CA GLN A 201 13.43 11.84 15.23
C GLN A 201 14.83 12.20 15.80
N GLU A 202 15.82 11.45 15.39
CA GLU A 202 17.21 11.83 15.61
C GLU A 202 17.47 13.06 14.72
N THR A 203 17.43 14.23 15.34
CA THR A 203 17.82 15.47 14.69
C THR A 203 19.30 15.35 14.38
N ALA A 204 19.64 15.18 13.11
CA ALA A 204 21.01 15.32 12.65
C ALA A 204 21.50 16.72 13.05
N SER A 205 22.35 16.79 14.07
CA SER A 205 23.09 18.01 14.40
C SER A 205 23.92 18.42 13.20
N PRO A 206 23.90 19.69 12.80
CA PRO A 206 24.82 20.15 11.78
C PRO A 206 26.25 20.07 12.38
N SER A 207 27.08 19.24 11.77
CA SER A 207 28.51 19.23 12.05
C SER A 207 29.11 20.56 11.57
N ASN A 208 29.64 21.32 12.49
CA ASN A 208 30.51 22.47 12.23
C ASN A 208 31.73 22.08 11.38
#